data_0092be5322e0a8fb68426eefb0ff5cdf
#
_entry.id   0092be5322e0a8fb68426eefb0ff5cdf
#
_cell.length_a   1.000
_cell.length_b   1.000
_cell.length_c   1.000
_cell.angle_alpha   90.00
_cell.angle_beta   90.00
_cell.angle_gamma   90.00
#
_symmetry.space_group_name_H-M   'P 1'
#
loop_
_entity.id
_entity.type
_entity.pdbx_description
1 polymer ?
#
loop_
_entity_poly.entity_id
_entity_poly.type
_entity_poly.pdbx_seq_one_letter_code
_entity_poly.pdbx_strand_id
1 'polypeptide(L)'
;MARVLIVGAGLTGSLCAALLRKEAPRPVHLAVWDEAGDSGGRMTTARSPYNPQSTVDLGAQYITCTPHYAKQHQSFYDDLLALGILKPLTSPIEGMVMKEGDCNFVAPQGVSSIIKHYLKESGADVYFRHCVTQINLRNDKWEVSKETGPPELFDIVVLTMPVPQILQLQGDVANLISKCQRQQLESVSYSSRYALGLFYEAGTKIDVPWAGQYITSNPCIRFISIDNKKRNIESSEIGPSLVVHTTVPFGVTHLEHSTEDVQELIFQHLEGILPGLPRPVATKCQKWRHSQSFSLLCVLCFTSANSPGQGMFLKD
;
A
#
# COMPACT_ATOMS: atom_id res chain seq x y z
N MET A 1 -18.82 -24.93 3.61
CA MET A 1 -18.46 -23.50 3.73
C MET A 1 -17.57 -23.16 2.57
N ALA A 2 -17.90 -22.11 1.80
CA ALA A 2 -17.11 -21.73 0.65
C ALA A 2 -15.76 -21.17 1.11
N ARG A 3 -14.68 -21.54 0.40
CA ARG A 3 -13.32 -21.03 0.61
C ARG A 3 -13.05 -19.90 -0.38
N VAL A 4 -12.74 -18.73 0.12
CA VAL A 4 -12.42 -17.53 -0.68
C VAL A 4 -10.97 -17.17 -0.46
N LEU A 5 -10.21 -17.04 -1.54
CA LEU A 5 -8.86 -16.49 -1.53
C LEU A 5 -8.88 -15.06 -2.03
N ILE A 6 -8.25 -14.17 -1.28
CA ILE A 6 -7.94 -12.80 -1.70
C ILE A 6 -6.42 -12.71 -1.87
N VAL A 7 -5.96 -12.35 -3.06
CA VAL A 7 -4.54 -12.18 -3.37
C VAL A 7 -4.19 -10.69 -3.28
N GLY A 8 -3.40 -10.35 -2.27
CA GLY A 8 -2.98 -9.00 -1.91
C GLY A 8 -3.51 -8.55 -0.55
N ALA A 9 -2.61 -8.27 0.39
CA ALA A 9 -2.90 -7.75 1.73
C ALA A 9 -2.70 -6.21 1.80
N GLY A 10 -3.07 -5.51 0.74
CA GLY A 10 -3.18 -4.05 0.70
C GLY A 10 -4.56 -3.55 1.13
N LEU A 11 -4.82 -2.25 0.94
CA LEU A 11 -6.11 -1.64 1.32
C LEU A 11 -7.30 -2.36 0.67
N THR A 12 -7.26 -2.57 -0.63
CA THR A 12 -8.36 -3.21 -1.38
C THR A 12 -8.62 -4.62 -0.88
N GLY A 13 -7.57 -5.43 -0.70
CA GLY A 13 -7.72 -6.82 -0.24
C GLY A 13 -8.23 -6.91 1.20
N SER A 14 -7.71 -6.09 2.10
CA SER A 14 -8.14 -6.06 3.51
C SER A 14 -9.58 -5.59 3.66
N LEU A 15 -9.97 -4.56 2.94
CA LEU A 15 -11.32 -4.03 2.95
C LEU A 15 -12.32 -5.04 2.33
N CYS A 16 -11.94 -5.66 1.21
CA CYS A 16 -12.73 -6.74 0.60
C CYS A 16 -12.96 -7.89 1.59
N ALA A 17 -11.93 -8.32 2.31
CA ALA A 17 -12.05 -9.37 3.32
C ALA A 17 -13.01 -8.99 4.45
N ALA A 18 -12.89 -7.74 4.97
CA ALA A 18 -13.76 -7.25 6.03
C ALA A 18 -15.24 -7.15 5.57
N LEU A 19 -15.46 -6.62 4.37
CA LEU A 19 -16.81 -6.52 3.78
C LEU A 19 -17.42 -7.91 3.51
N LEU A 20 -16.66 -8.86 2.98
CA LEU A 20 -17.12 -10.22 2.79
C LEU A 20 -17.49 -10.88 4.12
N ARG A 21 -16.74 -10.63 5.18
CA ARG A 21 -17.10 -11.14 6.52
C ARG A 21 -18.41 -10.58 7.01
N LYS A 22 -18.66 -9.29 6.77
CA LYS A 22 -19.84 -8.56 7.24
C LYS A 22 -21.08 -8.87 6.41
N GLU A 23 -20.96 -8.91 5.08
CA GLU A 23 -22.09 -8.87 4.15
C GLU A 23 -22.38 -10.23 3.49
N ALA A 24 -21.52 -11.25 3.60
CA ALA A 24 -21.75 -12.53 2.98
C ALA A 24 -23.01 -13.20 3.57
N PRO A 25 -23.97 -13.64 2.74
CA PRO A 25 -25.24 -14.23 3.20
C PRO A 25 -25.07 -15.58 3.90
N ARG A 26 -23.92 -16.21 3.73
CA ARG A 26 -23.54 -17.49 4.35
C ARG A 26 -22.10 -17.40 4.86
N PRO A 27 -21.76 -18.13 5.94
CA PRO A 27 -20.38 -18.18 6.43
C PRO A 27 -19.40 -18.61 5.35
N VAL A 28 -18.30 -17.87 5.22
CA VAL A 28 -17.19 -18.14 4.29
C VAL A 28 -15.89 -18.31 5.05
N HIS A 29 -15.01 -19.15 4.53
CA HIS A 29 -13.62 -19.25 4.98
C HIS A 29 -12.78 -18.31 4.14
N LEU A 30 -12.20 -17.29 4.76
CA LEU A 30 -11.40 -16.27 4.10
C LEU A 30 -9.91 -16.55 4.29
N ALA A 31 -9.16 -16.60 3.21
CA ALA A 31 -7.71 -16.60 3.20
C ALA A 31 -7.21 -15.37 2.44
N VAL A 32 -6.17 -14.72 2.95
CA VAL A 32 -5.48 -13.61 2.28
C VAL A 32 -4.03 -13.98 2.08
N TRP A 33 -3.57 -14.00 0.84
CA TRP A 33 -2.18 -14.29 0.48
C TRP A 33 -1.50 -13.03 -0.05
N ASP A 34 -0.27 -12.78 0.41
CA ASP A 34 0.56 -11.66 -0.08
C ASP A 34 2.00 -12.13 -0.29
N GLU A 35 2.64 -11.67 -1.36
CA GLU A 35 4.06 -11.95 -1.66
C GLU A 35 5.00 -11.26 -0.67
N ALA A 36 4.58 -10.13 -0.10
CA ALA A 36 5.38 -9.37 0.86
C ALA A 36 5.49 -10.08 2.22
N GLY A 37 6.39 -9.58 3.06
CA GLY A 37 6.59 -10.09 4.42
C GLY A 37 5.68 -9.47 5.48
N ASP A 38 4.87 -8.46 5.13
CA ASP A 38 3.88 -7.80 6.01
C ASP A 38 2.76 -7.19 5.16
N SER A 39 1.64 -6.86 5.80
CA SER A 39 0.50 -6.20 5.19
C SER A 39 0.76 -4.72 4.92
N GLY A 40 0.01 -4.15 3.99
CA GLY A 40 0.03 -2.71 3.73
C GLY A 40 0.02 -2.36 2.25
N GLY A 41 0.72 -3.10 1.41
CA GLY A 41 0.88 -2.72 0.00
C GLY A 41 1.42 -1.29 -0.13
N ARG A 42 0.73 -0.43 -0.89
CA ARG A 42 1.09 0.99 -1.05
C ARG A 42 0.81 1.86 0.19
N MET A 43 0.31 1.28 1.26
CA MET A 43 0.13 1.88 2.58
C MET A 43 1.00 1.17 3.62
N THR A 44 2.24 0.84 3.26
CA THR A 44 3.17 0.16 4.17
C THR A 44 3.84 1.13 5.14
N THR A 45 4.03 0.66 6.36
CA THR A 45 4.80 1.33 7.42
C THR A 45 5.98 0.45 7.78
N ALA A 46 7.20 0.96 7.62
CA ALA A 46 8.42 0.26 8.03
C ALA A 46 8.75 0.54 9.51
N ARG A 47 9.51 -0.38 10.12
CA ARG A 47 9.99 -0.29 11.49
C ARG A 47 11.51 -0.25 11.52
N SER A 48 12.06 0.50 12.46
CA SER A 48 13.50 0.45 12.73
C SER A 48 13.88 -0.95 13.24
N PRO A 49 15.00 -1.52 12.75
CA PRO A 49 15.50 -2.78 13.28
C PRO A 49 16.00 -2.69 14.72
N TYR A 50 16.30 -1.48 15.21
CA TYR A 50 16.84 -1.25 16.56
C TYR A 50 15.78 -0.84 17.58
N ASN A 51 14.68 -0.21 17.12
CA ASN A 51 13.55 0.17 17.96
C ASN A 51 12.24 -0.02 17.18
N PRO A 52 11.49 -1.11 17.42
CA PRO A 52 10.24 -1.39 16.69
C PRO A 52 9.14 -0.34 16.86
N GLN A 53 9.24 0.54 17.85
CA GLN A 53 8.32 1.67 18.04
C GLN A 53 8.65 2.85 17.12
N SER A 54 9.90 2.95 16.64
CA SER A 54 10.29 3.92 15.64
C SER A 54 9.84 3.42 14.25
N THR A 55 8.89 4.12 13.66
CA THR A 55 8.25 3.71 12.41
C THR A 55 8.24 4.83 11.39
N VAL A 56 8.22 4.48 10.11
CA VAL A 56 8.12 5.42 9.00
C VAL A 56 7.16 4.91 7.93
N ASP A 57 6.26 5.77 7.45
CA ASP A 57 5.37 5.44 6.32
C ASP A 57 6.14 5.57 5.00
N LEU A 58 6.36 4.44 4.32
CA LEU A 58 7.05 4.39 3.03
C LEU A 58 6.11 4.55 1.82
N GLY A 59 4.81 4.44 2.05
CA GLY A 59 3.77 4.63 1.04
C GLY A 59 3.00 5.93 1.21
N ALA A 60 1.67 5.83 1.32
CA ALA A 60 0.80 6.97 1.57
C ALA A 60 1.21 7.70 2.85
N GLN A 61 1.23 9.03 2.80
CA GLN A 61 1.70 9.87 3.89
C GLN A 61 0.56 10.42 4.75
N TYR A 62 -0.55 10.67 4.14
CA TYR A 62 -1.81 11.09 4.75
C TYR A 62 -2.95 10.75 3.80
N ILE A 63 -4.17 10.83 4.29
CA ILE A 63 -5.39 10.54 3.53
C ILE A 63 -6.16 11.83 3.38
N THR A 64 -6.46 12.23 2.13
CA THR A 64 -7.34 13.34 1.83
C THR A 64 -8.73 12.81 1.56
N CYS A 65 -9.67 13.21 2.41
CA CYS A 65 -11.10 12.99 2.20
C CYS A 65 -11.68 14.22 1.51
N THR A 66 -11.96 14.11 0.21
CA THR A 66 -12.64 15.16 -0.53
C THR A 66 -14.15 15.12 -0.26
N PRO A 67 -14.91 16.22 -0.48
CA PRO A 67 -16.37 16.21 -0.32
C PRO A 67 -17.08 15.10 -1.13
N HIS A 68 -16.55 14.78 -2.30
CA HIS A 68 -17.07 13.70 -3.14
C HIS A 68 -16.91 12.33 -2.47
N TYR A 69 -15.71 12.00 -1.99
CA TYR A 69 -15.46 10.74 -1.30
C TYR A 69 -16.12 10.67 0.07
N ALA A 70 -16.20 11.80 0.81
CA ALA A 70 -16.93 11.86 2.05
C ALA A 70 -18.39 11.42 1.87
N LYS A 71 -19.07 11.94 0.84
CA LYS A 71 -20.46 11.57 0.56
C LYS A 71 -20.66 10.08 0.30
N GLN A 72 -19.69 9.42 -0.33
CA GLN A 72 -19.80 8.00 -0.70
C GLN A 72 -19.32 7.05 0.39
N HIS A 73 -18.32 7.45 1.17
CA HIS A 73 -17.57 6.58 2.08
C HIS A 73 -17.49 7.11 3.51
N GLN A 74 -18.40 7.99 3.92
CA GLN A 74 -18.36 8.65 5.23
C GLN A 74 -18.25 7.65 6.39
N SER A 75 -19.00 6.56 6.35
CA SER A 75 -18.98 5.55 7.42
C SER A 75 -17.60 4.96 7.67
N PHE A 76 -16.79 4.74 6.62
CA PHE A 76 -15.44 4.22 6.79
C PHE A 76 -14.52 5.23 7.49
N TYR A 77 -14.64 6.52 7.16
CA TYR A 77 -13.87 7.57 7.85
C TYR A 77 -14.30 7.70 9.30
N ASP A 78 -15.62 7.72 9.56
CA ASP A 78 -16.18 7.85 10.90
C ASP A 78 -15.74 6.69 11.80
N ASP A 79 -15.79 5.44 11.31
CA ASP A 79 -15.35 4.25 12.03
C ASP A 79 -13.86 4.34 12.39
N LEU A 80 -13.00 4.68 11.43
CA LEU A 80 -11.56 4.79 11.65
C LEU A 80 -11.19 5.93 12.60
N LEU A 81 -11.93 7.05 12.55
CA LEU A 81 -11.77 8.19 13.46
C LEU A 81 -12.25 7.83 14.88
N ALA A 82 -13.41 7.19 15.01
CA ALA A 82 -13.95 6.76 16.30
C ALA A 82 -13.03 5.77 17.01
N LEU A 83 -12.37 4.90 16.27
CA LEU A 83 -11.38 3.94 16.78
C LEU A 83 -9.98 4.55 17.01
N GLY A 84 -9.77 5.82 16.65
CA GLY A 84 -8.48 6.48 16.75
C GLY A 84 -7.40 5.94 15.79
N ILE A 85 -7.79 5.16 14.79
CA ILE A 85 -6.91 4.66 13.72
C ILE A 85 -6.54 5.80 12.78
N LEU A 86 -7.46 6.72 12.56
CA LEU A 86 -7.22 8.01 11.92
C LEU A 86 -7.38 9.14 12.91
N LYS A 87 -6.63 10.22 12.67
CA LYS A 87 -6.78 11.53 13.34
C LYS A 87 -6.62 12.64 12.31
N PRO A 88 -7.20 13.83 12.55
CA PRO A 88 -6.96 14.98 11.70
C PRO A 88 -5.45 15.28 11.60
N LEU A 89 -4.99 15.61 10.40
CA LEU A 89 -3.65 16.12 10.16
C LEU A 89 -3.61 17.59 10.55
N THR A 90 -3.00 17.91 11.70
CA THR A 90 -2.88 19.27 12.23
C THR A 90 -1.48 19.84 12.06
N SER A 91 -0.49 19.00 11.80
CA SER A 91 0.91 19.42 11.61
C SER A 91 1.11 20.08 10.25
N PRO A 92 1.97 21.13 10.16
CA PRO A 92 2.16 21.88 8.93
C PRO A 92 2.87 21.03 7.87
N ILE A 93 2.28 21.01 6.66
CA ILE A 93 2.89 20.42 5.45
C ILE A 93 3.10 21.58 4.46
N GLU A 94 4.34 21.98 4.29
CA GLU A 94 4.68 23.05 3.34
C GLU A 94 4.40 22.64 1.89
N GLY A 95 3.84 23.57 1.13
CA GLY A 95 3.51 23.34 -0.28
C GLY A 95 2.31 22.41 -0.50
N MET A 96 1.59 22.02 0.56
CA MET A 96 0.33 21.28 0.42
C MET A 96 -0.76 22.20 -0.12
N VAL A 97 -1.42 21.75 -1.20
CA VAL A 97 -2.56 22.45 -1.78
C VAL A 97 -3.84 21.90 -1.17
N MET A 98 -4.56 22.74 -0.41
CA MET A 98 -5.88 22.44 0.14
C MET A 98 -6.96 22.94 -0.81
N LYS A 99 -7.96 22.12 -1.09
CA LYS A 99 -9.19 22.54 -1.76
C LYS A 99 -10.29 22.75 -0.72
N GLU A 100 -11.25 23.59 -1.05
CA GLU A 100 -12.39 23.84 -0.18
C GLU A 100 -13.14 22.53 0.12
N GLY A 101 -13.38 22.28 1.41
CA GLY A 101 -14.05 21.07 1.90
C GLY A 101 -13.17 19.83 2.03
N ASP A 102 -11.91 19.87 1.64
CA ASP A 102 -10.97 18.75 1.87
C ASP A 102 -10.63 18.62 3.36
N CYS A 103 -10.63 17.37 3.86
CA CYS A 103 -10.12 17.02 5.18
C CYS A 103 -8.93 16.07 5.03
N ASN A 104 -7.85 16.33 5.74
CA ASN A 104 -6.67 15.47 5.74
C ASN A 104 -6.54 14.72 7.07
N PHE A 105 -6.21 13.44 6.99
CA PHE A 105 -6.05 12.56 8.14
C PHE A 105 -4.69 11.84 8.11
N VAL A 106 -4.16 11.57 9.30
CA VAL A 106 -2.99 10.71 9.50
C VAL A 106 -3.36 9.50 10.35
N ALA A 107 -2.61 8.42 10.20
CA ALA A 107 -2.69 7.26 11.06
C ALA A 107 -1.60 7.36 12.14
N PRO A 108 -1.94 7.57 13.44
CA PRO A 108 -0.95 7.74 14.50
C PRO A 108 0.00 6.55 14.66
N GLN A 109 -0.47 5.34 14.39
CA GLN A 109 0.32 4.11 14.47
C GLN A 109 0.95 3.69 13.14
N GLY A 110 0.96 4.59 12.14
CA GLY A 110 1.38 4.32 10.78
C GLY A 110 0.22 3.91 9.88
N VAL A 111 0.36 4.24 8.60
CA VAL A 111 -0.71 4.05 7.61
C VAL A 111 -1.10 2.58 7.43
N SER A 112 -0.21 1.63 7.69
CA SER A 112 -0.51 0.19 7.66
C SER A 112 -1.48 -0.25 8.76
N SER A 113 -1.69 0.56 9.81
CA SER A 113 -2.66 0.24 10.87
C SER A 113 -4.09 0.14 10.36
N ILE A 114 -4.44 0.87 9.30
CA ILE A 114 -5.73 0.80 8.63
C ILE A 114 -5.94 -0.58 8.02
N ILE A 115 -4.94 -1.08 7.31
CA ILE A 115 -4.97 -2.40 6.68
C ILE A 115 -5.06 -3.51 7.73
N LYS A 116 -4.26 -3.40 8.78
CA LYS A 116 -4.23 -4.35 9.90
C LYS A 116 -5.57 -4.40 10.64
N HIS A 117 -6.23 -3.26 10.78
CA HIS A 117 -7.59 -3.19 11.33
C HIS A 117 -8.58 -4.01 10.49
N TYR A 118 -8.66 -3.76 9.19
CA TYR A 118 -9.60 -4.49 8.33
C TYR A 118 -9.28 -5.99 8.22
N LEU A 119 -8.00 -6.38 8.18
CA LEU A 119 -7.62 -7.79 8.23
C LEU A 119 -8.07 -8.45 9.54
N LYS A 120 -7.91 -7.77 10.67
CA LYS A 120 -8.38 -8.26 11.97
C LYS A 120 -9.92 -8.40 11.99
N GLU A 121 -10.65 -7.39 11.55
CA GLU A 121 -12.12 -7.42 11.46
C GLU A 121 -12.62 -8.55 10.54
N SER A 122 -11.88 -8.87 9.48
CA SER A 122 -12.25 -9.94 8.57
C SER A 122 -12.17 -11.33 9.19
N GLY A 123 -11.34 -11.52 10.23
CA GLY A 123 -11.03 -12.84 10.77
C GLY A 123 -10.50 -13.82 9.71
N ALA A 124 -9.83 -13.31 8.68
CA ALA A 124 -9.22 -14.11 7.63
C ALA A 124 -7.89 -14.73 8.09
N ASP A 125 -7.56 -15.89 7.54
CA ASP A 125 -6.23 -16.48 7.66
C ASP A 125 -5.29 -15.74 6.70
N VAL A 126 -4.33 -14.99 7.24
CA VAL A 126 -3.41 -14.16 6.47
C VAL A 126 -2.06 -14.84 6.37
N TYR A 127 -1.59 -15.04 5.13
CA TYR A 127 -0.31 -15.66 4.85
C TYR A 127 0.58 -14.72 4.01
N PHE A 128 1.73 -14.39 4.57
CA PHE A 128 2.77 -13.59 3.90
C PHE A 128 3.79 -14.49 3.20
N ARG A 129 4.55 -13.93 2.27
CA ARG A 129 5.52 -14.64 1.42
C ARG A 129 4.86 -15.76 0.60
N HIS A 130 3.63 -15.52 0.20
CA HIS A 130 2.83 -16.38 -0.64
C HIS A 130 2.62 -15.73 -2.02
N CYS A 131 3.64 -15.82 -2.88
CA CYS A 131 3.58 -15.30 -4.24
C CYS A 131 2.79 -16.28 -5.12
N VAL A 132 1.61 -15.87 -5.58
CA VAL A 132 0.76 -16.66 -6.49
C VAL A 132 1.36 -16.62 -7.89
N THR A 133 1.52 -17.78 -8.52
CA THR A 133 2.14 -17.92 -9.84
C THR A 133 1.18 -18.45 -10.90
N GLN A 134 0.25 -19.33 -10.50
CA GLN A 134 -0.64 -20.00 -11.45
C GLN A 134 -2.01 -20.28 -10.82
N ILE A 135 -3.07 -20.15 -11.63
CA ILE A 135 -4.45 -20.42 -11.22
C ILE A 135 -5.12 -21.25 -12.30
N ASN A 136 -5.53 -22.48 -11.95
CA ASN A 136 -6.19 -23.42 -12.84
C ASN A 136 -7.59 -23.76 -12.33
N LEU A 137 -8.49 -24.11 -13.25
CA LEU A 137 -9.80 -24.67 -12.89
C LEU A 137 -9.68 -26.19 -12.77
N ARG A 138 -10.04 -26.75 -11.59
CA ARG A 138 -10.04 -28.16 -11.30
C ARG A 138 -11.33 -28.58 -10.59
N ASN A 139 -12.13 -29.42 -11.24
CA ASN A 139 -13.37 -29.93 -10.65
C ASN A 139 -14.24 -28.83 -10.02
N ASP A 140 -14.52 -27.78 -10.79
CA ASP A 140 -15.31 -26.61 -10.38
C ASP A 140 -14.72 -25.80 -9.21
N LYS A 141 -13.41 -25.92 -8.96
CA LYS A 141 -12.66 -25.12 -7.99
C LYS A 141 -11.41 -24.51 -8.62
N TRP A 142 -10.96 -23.43 -8.04
CA TRP A 142 -9.69 -22.79 -8.40
C TRP A 142 -8.54 -23.45 -7.65
N GLU A 143 -7.67 -24.13 -8.38
CA GLU A 143 -6.39 -24.61 -7.89
C GLU A 143 -5.37 -23.49 -8.03
N VAL A 144 -4.91 -22.95 -6.89
CA VAL A 144 -4.00 -21.82 -6.83
C VAL A 144 -2.62 -22.31 -6.41
N SER A 145 -1.64 -22.11 -7.28
CA SER A 145 -0.22 -22.41 -7.04
C SER A 145 0.54 -21.17 -6.61
N LYS A 146 1.51 -21.36 -5.74
CA LYS A 146 2.44 -20.33 -5.25
C LYS A 146 3.88 -20.81 -5.43
N GLU A 147 4.86 -19.91 -5.33
CA GLU A 147 6.28 -20.24 -5.52
C GLU A 147 6.77 -21.39 -4.62
N THR A 148 6.21 -21.50 -3.42
CA THR A 148 6.61 -22.51 -2.44
C THR A 148 5.41 -23.24 -1.86
N GLY A 149 5.50 -24.56 -1.71
CA GLY A 149 4.47 -25.41 -1.13
C GLY A 149 3.46 -25.96 -2.16
N PRO A 150 2.53 -26.79 -1.73
CA PRO A 150 1.53 -27.40 -2.60
C PRO A 150 0.47 -26.36 -3.03
N PRO A 151 -0.20 -26.61 -4.18
CA PRO A 151 -1.35 -25.83 -4.58
C PRO A 151 -2.53 -26.07 -3.62
N GLU A 152 -3.43 -25.08 -3.54
CA GLU A 152 -4.62 -25.14 -2.71
C GLU A 152 -5.87 -24.85 -3.53
N LEU A 153 -7.02 -25.42 -3.08
CA LEU A 153 -8.31 -25.29 -3.76
C LEU A 153 -9.20 -24.23 -3.10
N PHE A 154 -9.77 -23.37 -3.91
CA PHE A 154 -10.71 -22.32 -3.49
C PHE A 154 -11.96 -22.30 -4.37
N ASP A 155 -13.08 -21.88 -3.81
CA ASP A 155 -14.32 -21.69 -4.57
C ASP A 155 -14.36 -20.34 -5.27
N ILE A 156 -13.71 -19.32 -4.68
CA ILE A 156 -13.63 -17.95 -5.21
C ILE A 156 -12.20 -17.44 -5.05
N VAL A 157 -11.71 -16.75 -6.07
CA VAL A 157 -10.42 -16.05 -6.04
C VAL A 157 -10.63 -14.59 -6.41
N VAL A 158 -10.13 -13.69 -5.57
CA VAL A 158 -10.16 -12.23 -5.78
C VAL A 158 -8.74 -11.73 -5.92
N LEU A 159 -8.41 -11.08 -7.04
CA LEU A 159 -7.10 -10.55 -7.34
C LEU A 159 -7.08 -9.04 -7.10
N THR A 160 -6.26 -8.57 -6.17
CA THR A 160 -6.14 -7.15 -5.80
C THR A 160 -4.73 -6.58 -5.99
N MET A 161 -3.83 -7.39 -6.55
CA MET A 161 -2.48 -6.95 -6.87
C MET A 161 -2.46 -6.05 -8.12
N PRO A 162 -1.34 -5.34 -8.41
CA PRO A 162 -1.20 -4.51 -9.60
C PRO A 162 -1.47 -5.28 -10.90
N VAL A 163 -2.12 -4.62 -11.85
CA VAL A 163 -2.52 -5.23 -13.12
C VAL A 163 -1.39 -5.96 -13.86
N PRO A 164 -0.16 -5.43 -13.97
CA PRO A 164 0.92 -6.16 -14.63
C PRO A 164 1.23 -7.53 -13.99
N GLN A 165 1.08 -7.65 -12.67
CA GLN A 165 1.24 -8.92 -11.97
C GLN A 165 0.08 -9.89 -12.27
N ILE A 166 -1.15 -9.39 -12.38
CA ILE A 166 -2.32 -10.20 -12.79
C ILE A 166 -2.11 -10.76 -14.19
N LEU A 167 -1.62 -9.94 -15.13
CA LEU A 167 -1.39 -10.35 -16.52
C LEU A 167 -0.25 -11.36 -16.69
N GLN A 168 0.63 -11.50 -15.70
CA GLN A 168 1.71 -12.49 -15.66
C GLN A 168 1.27 -13.84 -15.08
N LEU A 169 0.10 -13.92 -14.45
CA LEU A 169 -0.42 -15.18 -13.91
C LEU A 169 -0.62 -16.21 -15.01
N GLN A 170 -0.18 -17.42 -14.71
CA GLN A 170 -0.30 -18.56 -15.61
C GLN A 170 -1.54 -19.40 -15.32
N GLY A 171 -1.83 -20.34 -16.21
CA GLY A 171 -2.96 -21.27 -16.10
C GLY A 171 -4.24 -20.74 -16.73
N ASP A 172 -5.35 -21.38 -16.36
CA ASP A 172 -6.65 -21.15 -16.99
C ASP A 172 -7.15 -19.72 -16.80
N VAL A 173 -6.75 -19.03 -15.71
CA VAL A 173 -7.11 -17.63 -15.44
C VAL A 173 -6.73 -16.71 -16.60
N ALA A 174 -5.61 -16.96 -17.27
CA ALA A 174 -5.14 -16.16 -18.40
C ALA A 174 -6.09 -16.25 -19.62
N ASN A 175 -6.77 -17.37 -19.77
CA ASN A 175 -7.71 -17.63 -20.87
C ASN A 175 -9.12 -17.11 -20.58
N LEU A 176 -9.45 -16.85 -19.32
CA LEU A 176 -10.76 -16.32 -18.91
C LEU A 176 -10.87 -14.80 -19.08
N ILE A 177 -9.75 -14.12 -19.16
CA ILE A 177 -9.71 -12.69 -19.45
C ILE A 177 -9.97 -12.52 -20.96
N SER A 178 -11.16 -12.00 -21.31
CA SER A 178 -11.52 -11.75 -22.70
C SER A 178 -10.53 -10.77 -23.35
N LYS A 179 -10.50 -10.76 -24.70
CA LYS A 179 -9.65 -9.82 -25.46
C LYS A 179 -9.92 -8.36 -25.09
N CYS A 180 -11.19 -7.98 -24.92
CA CYS A 180 -11.58 -6.62 -24.54
C CYS A 180 -11.08 -6.28 -23.12
N GLN A 181 -11.28 -7.19 -22.18
CA GLN A 181 -10.78 -7.04 -20.80
C GLN A 181 -9.25 -6.95 -20.75
N ARG A 182 -8.56 -7.81 -21.53
CA ARG A 182 -7.10 -7.78 -21.63
C ARG A 182 -6.60 -6.43 -22.15
N GLN A 183 -7.22 -5.89 -23.21
CA GLN A 183 -6.87 -4.57 -23.74
C GLN A 183 -7.07 -3.46 -22.69
N GLN A 184 -8.15 -3.51 -21.92
CA GLN A 184 -8.40 -2.56 -20.82
C GLN A 184 -7.33 -2.69 -19.74
N LEU A 185 -6.97 -3.91 -19.33
CA LEU A 185 -5.92 -4.16 -18.34
C LEU A 185 -4.55 -3.69 -18.86
N GLU A 186 -4.20 -3.98 -20.10
CA GLU A 186 -2.92 -3.58 -20.70
C GLU A 186 -2.81 -2.05 -20.89
N SER A 187 -3.92 -1.33 -20.92
CA SER A 187 -3.94 0.13 -20.96
C SER A 187 -3.64 0.80 -19.62
N VAL A 188 -3.65 0.04 -18.50
CA VAL A 188 -3.36 0.57 -17.19
C VAL A 188 -1.87 0.85 -17.06
N SER A 189 -1.52 2.11 -16.81
CA SER A 189 -0.14 2.53 -16.61
C SER A 189 0.10 2.93 -15.15
N TYR A 190 1.34 2.79 -14.71
CA TYR A 190 1.76 3.13 -13.36
C TYR A 190 2.95 4.08 -13.39
N SER A 191 2.99 5.01 -12.44
CA SER A 191 4.23 5.73 -12.13
C SER A 191 5.14 4.85 -11.29
N SER A 192 6.45 5.13 -11.36
CA SER A 192 7.45 4.50 -10.50
C SER A 192 8.12 5.56 -9.63
N ARG A 193 8.43 5.19 -8.39
CA ARG A 193 9.10 6.08 -7.42
C ARG A 193 9.94 5.25 -6.46
N TYR A 194 10.78 5.95 -5.70
CA TYR A 194 11.43 5.40 -4.51
C TYR A 194 10.97 6.15 -3.27
N ALA A 195 10.94 5.44 -2.16
CA ALA A 195 10.81 6.01 -0.83
C ALA A 195 11.99 5.56 0.02
N LEU A 196 12.69 6.52 0.61
CA LEU A 196 13.80 6.27 1.52
C LEU A 196 13.38 6.66 2.93
N GLY A 197 13.25 5.68 3.82
CA GLY A 197 13.03 5.88 5.24
C GLY A 197 14.36 5.93 5.99
N LEU A 198 14.50 6.92 6.86
CA LEU A 198 15.66 7.15 7.71
C LEU A 198 15.22 7.10 9.18
N PHE A 199 15.91 6.32 9.98
CA PHE A 199 15.66 6.19 11.42
C PHE A 199 16.83 6.78 12.21
N TYR A 200 16.51 7.50 13.26
CA TYR A 200 17.49 8.15 14.12
C TYR A 200 17.40 7.68 15.54
N GLU A 201 18.47 7.88 16.31
CA GLU A 201 18.47 7.60 17.74
C GLU A 201 17.52 8.51 18.51
N ALA A 202 17.08 8.02 19.68
CA ALA A 202 16.32 8.83 20.62
C ALA A 202 17.11 10.10 21.01
N GLY A 203 16.41 11.21 21.14
CA GLY A 203 17.03 12.51 21.45
C GLY A 203 17.60 13.25 20.23
N THR A 204 17.67 12.62 19.03
CA THR A 204 18.06 13.33 17.81
C THR A 204 17.04 14.43 17.50
N LYS A 205 17.54 15.62 17.18
CA LYS A 205 16.71 16.77 16.78
C LYS A 205 16.87 17.02 15.30
N ILE A 206 15.75 17.14 14.60
CA ILE A 206 15.66 17.63 13.22
C ILE A 206 14.90 18.95 13.30
N ASP A 207 15.66 20.04 13.26
CA ASP A 207 15.15 21.38 13.50
C ASP A 207 14.64 22.01 12.20
N VAL A 208 13.38 21.70 11.89
CA VAL A 208 12.63 22.28 10.76
C VAL A 208 11.24 22.68 11.23
N PRO A 209 10.63 23.75 10.71
CA PRO A 209 9.33 24.25 11.17
C PRO A 209 8.14 23.41 10.70
N TRP A 210 8.34 22.48 9.78
CA TRP A 210 7.30 21.66 9.16
C TRP A 210 7.38 20.18 9.58
N ALA A 211 6.29 19.48 9.41
CA ALA A 211 6.23 18.02 9.54
C ALA A 211 6.36 17.32 8.17
N GLY A 212 6.14 18.04 7.09
CA GLY A 212 6.41 17.59 5.74
C GLY A 212 6.54 18.77 4.79
N GLN A 213 7.22 18.56 3.65
CA GLN A 213 7.45 19.58 2.65
C GLN A 213 7.43 19.00 1.24
N TYR A 214 6.66 19.63 0.36
CA TYR A 214 6.70 19.37 -1.08
C TYR A 214 7.84 20.17 -1.72
N ILE A 215 8.73 19.47 -2.41
CA ILE A 215 9.88 20.04 -3.10
C ILE A 215 9.54 20.14 -4.60
N THR A 216 9.63 21.34 -5.16
CA THR A 216 9.31 21.59 -6.58
C THR A 216 10.55 21.83 -7.44
N SER A 217 11.66 22.21 -6.84
CA SER A 217 12.91 22.62 -7.53
C SER A 217 13.97 21.52 -7.61
N ASN A 218 13.74 20.33 -7.02
CA ASN A 218 14.72 19.24 -7.03
C ASN A 218 14.34 18.15 -8.04
N PRO A 219 15.25 17.70 -8.92
CA PRO A 219 14.94 16.68 -9.92
C PRO A 219 14.73 15.27 -9.32
N CYS A 220 15.33 15.00 -8.16
CA CYS A 220 15.23 13.70 -7.47
C CYS A 220 14.10 13.67 -6.44
N ILE A 221 14.05 14.65 -5.54
CA ILE A 221 13.19 14.63 -4.35
C ILE A 221 11.92 15.44 -4.60
N ARG A 222 10.77 14.80 -4.35
CA ARG A 222 9.44 15.43 -4.47
C ARG A 222 8.83 15.81 -3.12
N PHE A 223 9.07 14.99 -2.09
CA PHE A 223 8.45 15.17 -0.79
C PHE A 223 9.35 14.63 0.31
N ILE A 224 9.39 15.35 1.43
CA ILE A 224 10.08 14.95 2.66
C ILE A 224 9.07 15.06 3.81
N SER A 225 9.10 14.10 4.74
CA SER A 225 8.26 14.17 5.94
C SER A 225 9.00 13.59 7.14
N ILE A 226 8.74 14.17 8.32
CA ILE A 226 9.18 13.68 9.63
C ILE A 226 7.97 13.04 10.29
N ASP A 227 7.96 11.71 10.33
CA ASP A 227 6.75 10.94 10.65
C ASP A 227 6.23 11.18 12.08
N ASN A 228 7.10 11.27 13.07
CA ASN A 228 6.68 11.58 14.43
C ASN A 228 6.10 13.01 14.56
N LYS A 229 6.66 14.02 13.87
CA LYS A 229 6.06 15.36 13.79
C LYS A 229 4.70 15.31 13.08
N LYS A 230 4.61 14.61 11.94
CA LYS A 230 3.38 14.47 11.18
C LYS A 230 2.25 13.83 12.00
N ARG A 231 2.58 12.88 12.85
CA ARG A 231 1.63 12.14 13.70
C ARG A 231 1.40 12.76 15.07
N ASN A 232 2.07 13.88 15.39
CA ASN A 232 2.08 14.50 16.72
C ASN A 232 2.52 13.51 17.82
N ILE A 233 3.59 12.77 17.56
CA ILE A 233 4.19 11.84 18.53
C ILE A 233 5.39 12.52 19.16
N GLU A 234 5.30 12.77 20.46
CA GLU A 234 6.42 13.22 21.29
C GLU A 234 6.87 12.08 22.18
N SER A 235 8.16 11.74 22.12
CA SER A 235 8.74 10.69 22.95
C SER A 235 10.23 10.95 23.13
N SER A 236 10.70 10.76 24.36
CA SER A 236 12.14 10.76 24.68
C SER A 236 12.82 9.45 24.33
N GLU A 237 12.05 8.38 24.09
CA GLU A 237 12.55 7.02 23.88
C GLU A 237 12.52 6.60 22.41
N ILE A 238 11.74 7.33 21.57
CA ILE A 238 11.60 7.04 20.16
C ILE A 238 12.30 8.14 19.38
N GLY A 239 13.36 7.79 18.65
CA GLY A 239 14.04 8.70 17.75
C GLY A 239 13.12 9.11 16.60
N PRO A 240 13.34 10.30 16.00
CA PRO A 240 12.60 10.72 14.83
C PRO A 240 12.84 9.78 13.67
N SER A 241 11.86 9.72 12.77
CA SER A 241 12.00 9.06 11.48
C SER A 241 11.64 10.04 10.36
N LEU A 242 12.38 9.96 9.26
CA LEU A 242 12.21 10.81 8.10
C LEU A 242 11.97 9.94 6.86
N VAL A 243 11.07 10.33 6.00
CA VAL A 243 10.87 9.72 4.70
C VAL A 243 11.11 10.71 3.57
N VAL A 244 11.77 10.24 2.53
CA VAL A 244 11.98 10.97 1.28
C VAL A 244 11.28 10.22 0.16
N HIS A 245 10.38 10.89 -0.56
CA HIS A 245 9.78 10.38 -1.78
C HIS A 245 10.39 11.03 -3.01
N THR A 246 10.76 10.23 -4.00
CA THR A 246 11.33 10.74 -5.23
C THR A 246 10.29 11.28 -6.21
N THR A 247 10.75 12.04 -7.20
CA THR A 247 9.95 12.41 -8.37
C THR A 247 9.68 11.18 -9.25
N VAL A 248 8.65 11.24 -10.08
CA VAL A 248 8.36 10.18 -11.06
C VAL A 248 9.47 10.06 -12.11
N PRO A 249 9.97 11.17 -12.72
CA PRO A 249 11.07 11.07 -13.66
C PRO A 249 12.31 10.38 -13.09
N PHE A 250 12.72 10.73 -11.86
CA PHE A 250 13.82 10.05 -11.19
C PHE A 250 13.54 8.56 -11.00
N GLY A 251 12.34 8.20 -10.51
CA GLY A 251 11.96 6.80 -10.28
C GLY A 251 11.97 5.96 -11.56
N VAL A 252 11.50 6.52 -12.68
CA VAL A 252 11.50 5.83 -13.98
C VAL A 252 12.93 5.66 -14.51
N THR A 253 13.75 6.71 -14.46
CA THR A 253 15.15 6.67 -14.95
C THR A 253 16.00 5.64 -14.21
N HIS A 254 15.76 5.47 -12.89
CA HIS A 254 16.59 4.59 -12.05
C HIS A 254 15.90 3.25 -11.72
N LEU A 255 14.82 2.89 -12.42
CA LEU A 255 13.99 1.74 -12.07
C LEU A 255 14.74 0.41 -12.05
N GLU A 256 15.75 0.25 -12.92
CA GLU A 256 16.53 -0.98 -13.03
C GLU A 256 17.88 -0.92 -12.27
N HIS A 257 18.16 0.19 -11.57
CA HIS A 257 19.33 0.29 -10.71
C HIS A 257 19.12 -0.48 -9.39
N SER A 258 20.22 -0.79 -8.70
CA SER A 258 20.16 -1.37 -7.35
C SER A 258 19.54 -0.36 -6.36
N THR A 259 18.92 -0.86 -5.32
CA THR A 259 18.35 0.00 -4.27
C THR A 259 19.44 0.76 -3.51
N GLU A 260 20.62 0.19 -3.40
CA GLU A 260 21.81 0.74 -2.76
C GLU A 260 22.33 1.95 -3.53
N ASP A 261 22.51 1.84 -4.85
CA ASP A 261 22.94 2.95 -5.70
C ASP A 261 21.93 4.10 -5.69
N VAL A 262 20.64 3.77 -5.76
CA VAL A 262 19.56 4.79 -5.73
C VAL A 262 19.50 5.48 -4.37
N GLN A 263 19.70 4.75 -3.28
CA GLN A 263 19.77 5.32 -1.93
C GLN A 263 20.88 6.37 -1.83
N GLU A 264 22.07 6.08 -2.36
CA GLU A 264 23.19 7.01 -2.35
C GLU A 264 22.87 8.29 -3.14
N LEU A 265 22.27 8.15 -4.33
CA LEU A 265 21.82 9.31 -5.10
C LEU A 265 20.78 10.16 -4.35
N ILE A 266 19.84 9.52 -3.65
CA ILE A 266 18.85 10.26 -2.84
C ILE A 266 19.54 11.00 -1.71
N PHE A 267 20.53 10.42 -1.04
CA PHE A 267 21.30 11.10 0.02
C PHE A 267 22.03 12.33 -0.49
N GLN A 268 22.68 12.26 -1.66
CA GLN A 268 23.36 13.42 -2.25
C GLN A 268 22.40 14.58 -2.52
N HIS A 269 21.20 14.30 -3.01
CA HIS A 269 20.16 15.31 -3.20
C HIS A 269 19.59 15.85 -1.89
N LEU A 270 19.44 14.96 -0.89
CA LEU A 270 18.90 15.31 0.42
C LEU A 270 19.84 16.26 1.18
N GLU A 271 21.14 16.03 1.13
CA GLU A 271 22.15 16.93 1.73
C GLU A 271 22.05 18.37 1.16
N GLY A 272 21.71 18.51 -0.13
CA GLY A 272 21.49 19.81 -0.74
C GLY A 272 20.22 20.53 -0.28
N ILE A 273 19.23 19.79 0.26
CA ILE A 273 17.95 20.35 0.74
C ILE A 273 17.98 20.56 2.25
N LEU A 274 18.51 19.60 2.99
CA LEU A 274 18.61 19.59 4.45
C LEU A 274 20.08 19.36 4.85
N PRO A 275 20.94 20.37 4.70
CA PRO A 275 22.35 20.23 5.05
C PRO A 275 22.53 19.97 6.54
N GLY A 276 23.48 19.12 6.86
CA GLY A 276 23.83 18.81 8.25
C GLY A 276 22.84 17.88 8.97
N LEU A 277 22.01 17.12 8.24
CA LEU A 277 21.22 16.07 8.84
C LEU A 277 22.13 15.07 9.57
N PRO A 278 21.77 14.65 10.79
CA PRO A 278 22.49 13.61 11.50
C PRO A 278 22.57 12.32 10.68
N ARG A 279 23.59 11.51 10.94
CA ARG A 279 23.65 10.19 10.32
C ARG A 279 22.54 9.28 10.86
N PRO A 280 21.71 8.67 10.01
CA PRO A 280 20.69 7.74 10.47
C PRO A 280 21.32 6.46 11.00
N VAL A 281 20.70 5.84 12.00
CA VAL A 281 21.12 4.54 12.55
C VAL A 281 20.66 3.38 11.70
N ALA A 282 19.59 3.56 10.95
CA ALA A 282 19.10 2.60 9.97
C ALA A 282 18.39 3.30 8.81
N THR A 283 18.38 2.62 7.67
CA THR A 283 17.68 3.07 6.47
C THR A 283 16.83 1.96 5.89
N LYS A 284 15.77 2.35 5.19
CA LYS A 284 14.94 1.42 4.41
C LYS A 284 14.59 2.07 3.07
N CYS A 285 15.17 1.58 1.99
CA CYS A 285 14.83 2.01 0.64
C CYS A 285 13.75 1.09 0.06
N GLN A 286 12.65 1.68 -0.40
CA GLN A 286 11.54 0.97 -1.03
C GLN A 286 11.42 1.41 -2.49
N LYS A 287 11.52 0.43 -3.40
CA LYS A 287 11.24 0.62 -4.82
C LYS A 287 9.76 0.43 -5.08
N TRP A 288 9.08 1.46 -5.53
CA TRP A 288 7.68 1.45 -5.94
C TRP A 288 7.58 1.38 -7.46
N ARG A 289 7.70 0.18 -8.05
CA ARG A 289 7.52 -0.02 -9.49
C ARG A 289 6.10 0.35 -9.94
N HIS A 290 5.10 -0.02 -9.15
CA HIS A 290 3.69 0.28 -9.40
C HIS A 290 3.15 1.23 -8.31
N SER A 291 3.67 2.48 -8.29
CA SER A 291 3.35 3.46 -7.25
C SER A 291 1.91 3.96 -7.35
N GLN A 292 1.57 4.65 -8.41
CA GLN A 292 0.23 5.19 -8.65
C GLN A 292 -0.24 4.79 -10.04
N SER A 293 -1.49 4.31 -10.14
CA SER A 293 -2.14 4.07 -11.44
C SER A 293 -2.69 5.37 -12.01
N PHE A 294 -2.64 5.50 -13.32
CA PHE A 294 -3.24 6.62 -14.07
C PHE A 294 -4.63 6.29 -14.61
N SER A 295 -5.16 5.11 -14.30
CA SER A 295 -6.48 4.64 -14.68
C SER A 295 -7.16 3.95 -13.50
N LEU A 296 -8.48 3.74 -13.60
CA LEU A 296 -9.30 3.06 -12.61
C LEU A 296 -8.66 1.75 -12.13
N LEU A 297 -8.64 1.56 -10.81
CA LEU A 297 -8.21 0.30 -10.20
C LEU A 297 -9.17 -0.82 -10.61
N CYS A 298 -8.62 -1.95 -11.03
CA CYS A 298 -9.40 -3.14 -11.34
C CYS A 298 -9.22 -4.18 -10.24
N VAL A 299 -10.32 -4.67 -9.69
CA VAL A 299 -10.38 -5.90 -8.91
C VAL A 299 -10.99 -6.97 -9.78
N LEU A 300 -10.31 -8.10 -9.95
CA LEU A 300 -10.82 -9.24 -10.66
C LEU A 300 -11.33 -10.30 -9.68
N CYS A 301 -12.56 -10.71 -9.82
CA CYS A 301 -13.17 -11.77 -9.04
C CYS A 301 -13.54 -12.95 -9.96
N PHE A 302 -13.12 -14.15 -9.63
CA PHE A 302 -13.44 -15.39 -10.34
C PHE A 302 -14.24 -16.31 -9.41
N THR A 303 -15.44 -16.66 -9.85
CA THR A 303 -16.30 -17.63 -9.16
C THR A 303 -16.33 -18.96 -9.90
N SER A 304 -16.38 -20.06 -9.19
CA SER A 304 -16.42 -21.41 -9.76
C SER A 304 -17.81 -21.86 -10.25
N ALA A 305 -18.87 -21.11 -9.92
CA ALA A 305 -20.23 -21.54 -10.17
C ALA A 305 -20.66 -21.35 -11.63
N ASN A 306 -20.75 -22.47 -12.37
CA ASN A 306 -21.62 -22.75 -13.55
C ASN A 306 -21.68 -21.76 -14.71
N SER A 307 -20.70 -20.91 -14.96
CA SER A 307 -20.60 -20.13 -16.21
C SER A 307 -19.15 -19.93 -16.58
N PRO A 308 -18.62 -20.63 -17.59
CA PRO A 308 -17.29 -20.32 -18.10
C PRO A 308 -17.35 -18.93 -18.75
N GLY A 309 -16.65 -17.95 -18.19
CA GLY A 309 -16.34 -16.70 -18.85
C GLY A 309 -16.83 -15.39 -18.26
N GLN A 310 -17.22 -15.32 -17.00
CA GLN A 310 -17.50 -14.03 -16.36
C GLN A 310 -16.52 -13.73 -15.23
N GLY A 311 -15.35 -13.20 -15.60
CA GLY A 311 -14.58 -12.37 -14.69
C GLY A 311 -15.37 -11.08 -14.46
N MET A 312 -15.85 -10.85 -13.22
CA MET A 312 -16.58 -9.63 -12.87
C MET A 312 -15.57 -8.55 -12.55
N PHE A 313 -15.54 -7.46 -13.33
CA PHE A 313 -14.88 -6.23 -12.94
C PHE A 313 -15.72 -5.55 -11.85
N LEU A 314 -15.21 -5.48 -10.65
CA LEU A 314 -15.75 -4.55 -9.67
C LEU A 314 -15.19 -3.16 -10.03
N LYS A 315 -16.04 -2.29 -10.54
CA LYS A 315 -15.76 -0.86 -10.63
C LYS A 315 -15.93 -0.26 -9.23
N ASP A 316 -15.07 0.73 -8.93
CA ASP A 316 -15.16 1.56 -7.72
C ASP A 316 -16.55 2.13 -7.48
#